data_924580402d87c7fce56e901e8efd1112
#
_entry.id   924580402d87c7fce56e901e8efd1112
#
_cell.length_a   1.000
_cell.length_b   1.000
_cell.length_c   1.000
_cell.angle_alpha   90.00
_cell.angle_beta   90.00
_cell.angle_gamma   90.00
#
_symmetry.space_group_name_H-M   'P 1'
#
loop_
_entity.id
_entity.type
_entity.pdbx_description
1 polymer ?
#
loop_
_entity_poly.entity_id
_entity_poly.type
_entity_poly.pdbx_seq_one_letter_code
_entity_poly.pdbx_strand_id
1 'polypeptide(L)'
;MFVLEESNRKLIQEILATIRELYPDAFKALSELYTRSESNRSFFEFRIVSRFIRCNFGEYDALSKDIDAMGAFHLEDVRCPLRGECLMEGRICRPTLQTALSPRETEVARLYSAGYDRLAIANELNISVYTVVRHISNIKARLKLRHSNQIISLFKG
;
A
#
# COMPACT_ATOMS: atom_id res chain seq x y z
N MET A 1 -0.62 -20.31 11.98
CA MET A 1 -0.80 -18.84 12.00
C MET A 1 0.58 -18.20 12.08
N PHE A 2 0.91 -17.34 11.13
CA PHE A 2 2.18 -16.60 11.17
C PHE A 2 2.05 -15.41 12.12
N VAL A 3 2.94 -15.29 13.08
CA VAL A 3 3.02 -14.15 13.99
C VAL A 3 4.33 -13.43 13.71
N LEU A 4 4.25 -12.14 13.42
CA LEU A 4 5.45 -11.31 13.22
C LEU A 4 6.18 -11.13 14.54
N GLU A 5 7.46 -11.45 14.55
CA GLU A 5 8.36 -11.29 15.68
C GLU A 5 9.49 -10.32 15.35
N GLU A 6 10.06 -9.69 16.36
CA GLU A 6 11.23 -8.80 16.19
C GLU A 6 12.40 -9.50 15.50
N SER A 7 12.53 -10.82 15.69
CA SER A 7 13.55 -11.65 15.06
C SER A 7 13.41 -11.78 13.53
N ASN A 8 12.24 -11.51 12.97
CA ASN A 8 11.98 -11.60 11.52
C ASN A 8 12.57 -10.39 10.77
N ARG A 9 13.86 -10.13 10.94
CA ARG A 9 14.52 -8.88 10.47
C ARG A 9 14.39 -8.63 8.98
N LYS A 10 14.59 -9.65 8.15
CA LYS A 10 14.49 -9.51 6.70
C LYS A 10 13.09 -9.09 6.27
N LEU A 11 12.07 -9.77 6.78
CA LEU A 11 10.68 -9.47 6.48
C LEU A 11 10.28 -8.07 6.96
N ILE A 12 10.69 -7.68 8.18
CA ILE A 12 10.46 -6.35 8.72
C ILE A 12 11.07 -5.28 7.82
N GLN A 13 12.30 -5.46 7.36
CA GLN A 13 12.97 -4.52 6.46
C GLN A 13 12.26 -4.38 5.11
N GLU A 14 11.81 -5.48 4.54
CA GLU A 14 11.07 -5.48 3.28
C GLU A 14 9.73 -4.75 3.40
N ILE A 15 8.97 -5.04 4.44
CA ILE A 15 7.68 -4.37 4.70
C ILE A 15 7.90 -2.88 5.00
N LEU A 16 8.88 -2.56 5.83
CA LEU A 16 9.21 -1.17 6.19
C LEU A 16 9.58 -0.34 4.95
N ALA A 17 10.39 -0.90 4.05
CA ALA A 17 10.74 -0.25 2.80
C ALA A 17 9.51 0.06 1.95
N THR A 18 8.58 -0.88 1.86
CA THR A 18 7.31 -0.70 1.13
C THR A 18 6.43 0.38 1.76
N ILE A 19 6.30 0.39 3.09
CA ILE A 19 5.54 1.42 3.80
C ILE A 19 6.14 2.81 3.54
N ARG A 20 7.45 2.92 3.63
CA ARG A 20 8.18 4.18 3.42
C ARG A 20 8.00 4.70 2.00
N GLU A 21 8.04 3.81 1.01
CA GLU A 21 7.94 4.16 -0.40
C GLU A 21 6.51 4.51 -0.83
N LEU A 22 5.53 3.70 -0.45
CA LEU A 22 4.15 3.81 -0.93
C LEU A 22 3.23 4.58 0.01
N TYR A 23 3.52 4.60 1.30
CA TYR A 23 2.69 5.23 2.33
C TYR A 23 3.52 6.15 3.23
N PRO A 24 4.19 7.18 2.68
CA PRO A 24 5.11 8.02 3.46
C PRO A 24 4.42 8.77 4.61
N ASP A 25 3.16 9.17 4.48
CA ASP A 25 2.42 9.82 5.57
C ASP A 25 2.14 8.85 6.72
N ALA A 26 1.79 7.60 6.41
CA ALA A 26 1.63 6.56 7.43
C ALA A 26 2.98 6.26 8.11
N PHE A 27 4.05 6.17 7.34
CA PHE A 27 5.41 5.98 7.89
C PHE A 27 5.80 7.11 8.84
N LYS A 28 5.55 8.36 8.45
CA LYS A 28 5.82 9.53 9.30
C LYS A 28 5.02 9.49 10.60
N ALA A 29 3.72 9.20 10.51
CA ALA A 29 2.85 9.10 11.68
C ALA A 29 3.32 8.00 12.65
N LEU A 30 3.71 6.84 12.13
CA LEU A 30 4.22 5.72 12.92
C LEU A 30 5.56 6.05 13.56
N SER A 31 6.46 6.73 12.85
CA SER A 31 7.77 7.15 13.37
C SER A 31 7.62 8.14 14.53
N GLU A 32 6.70 9.08 14.42
CA GLU A 32 6.39 10.04 15.48
C GLU A 32 5.74 9.36 16.70
N LEU A 33 4.88 8.38 16.46
CA LEU A 33 4.20 7.64 17.54
C LEU A 33 5.18 6.83 18.41
N TYR A 34 6.24 6.31 17.82
CA TYR A 34 7.21 5.43 18.50
C TYR A 34 8.58 6.08 18.72
N THR A 35 8.67 7.39 18.79
CA THR A 35 9.92 8.15 19.00
C THR A 35 10.73 7.66 20.19
N ARG A 36 10.08 7.24 21.28
CA ARG A 36 10.75 6.71 22.47
C ARG A 36 11.54 5.43 22.23
N SER A 37 11.20 4.68 21.18
CA SER A 37 11.87 3.43 20.82
C SER A 37 12.99 3.63 19.80
N GLU A 38 13.22 4.85 19.32
CA GLU A 38 14.16 5.16 18.24
C GLU A 38 15.61 4.75 18.57
N SER A 39 16.00 4.80 19.84
CA SER A 39 17.32 4.37 20.32
C SER A 39 17.57 2.87 20.14
N ASN A 40 16.52 2.04 20.16
CA ASN A 40 16.58 0.63 19.82
C ASN A 40 15.98 0.43 18.42
N ARG A 41 16.80 0.55 17.40
CA ARG A 41 16.35 0.56 16.00
C ARG A 41 15.57 -0.69 15.63
N SER A 42 16.02 -1.87 16.02
CA SER A 42 15.35 -3.14 15.75
C SER A 42 13.93 -3.17 16.31
N PHE A 43 13.78 -2.75 17.57
CA PHE A 43 12.47 -2.71 18.22
C PHE A 43 11.59 -1.59 17.65
N PHE A 44 12.17 -0.44 17.34
CA PHE A 44 11.47 0.68 16.69
C PHE A 44 10.87 0.27 15.34
N GLU A 45 11.65 -0.34 14.48
CA GLU A 45 11.20 -0.84 13.17
C GLU A 45 10.13 -1.93 13.31
N PHE A 46 10.30 -2.84 14.25
CA PHE A 46 9.30 -3.86 14.57
C PHE A 46 7.97 -3.25 15.01
N ARG A 47 7.99 -2.24 15.86
CA ARG A 47 6.77 -1.55 16.30
C ARG A 47 6.04 -0.86 15.17
N ILE A 48 6.76 -0.18 14.27
CA ILE A 48 6.18 0.47 13.09
C ILE A 48 5.48 -0.55 12.20
N VAL A 49 6.17 -1.61 11.82
CA VAL A 49 5.63 -2.66 10.94
C VAL A 49 4.47 -3.39 11.61
N SER A 50 4.60 -3.76 12.87
CA SER A 50 3.57 -4.46 13.63
C SER A 50 2.27 -3.63 13.73
N ARG A 51 2.39 -2.32 13.98
CA ARG A 51 1.22 -1.43 14.04
C ARG A 51 0.56 -1.26 12.68
N PHE A 52 1.34 -1.08 11.61
CA PHE A 52 0.82 -0.97 10.26
C PHE A 52 0.03 -2.22 9.86
N ILE A 53 0.58 -3.39 10.13
CA ILE A 53 -0.10 -4.67 9.87
C ILE A 53 -1.41 -4.75 10.64
N ARG A 54 -1.40 -4.45 11.93
CA ARG A 54 -2.60 -4.53 12.78
C ARG A 54 -3.71 -3.58 12.34
N CYS A 55 -3.35 -2.41 11.83
CA CYS A 55 -4.33 -1.41 11.40
C CYS A 55 -4.86 -1.64 9.99
N ASN A 56 -4.17 -2.39 9.13
CA ASN A 56 -4.46 -2.50 7.71
C ASN A 56 -4.69 -3.92 7.19
N PHE A 57 -4.27 -4.94 7.95
CA PHE A 57 -4.52 -6.33 7.61
C PHE A 57 -5.52 -6.91 8.61
N GLY A 58 -6.59 -7.49 8.11
CA GLY A 58 -7.65 -8.05 8.94
C GLY A 58 -7.23 -9.32 9.68
N GLU A 59 -8.22 -9.99 10.25
CA GLU A 59 -8.03 -11.32 10.79
C GLU A 59 -7.60 -12.28 9.67
N TYR A 60 -6.79 -13.26 10.03
CA TYR A 60 -6.30 -14.24 9.07
C TYR A 60 -7.45 -14.88 8.30
N ASP A 61 -7.48 -14.64 7.00
CA ASP A 61 -8.38 -15.27 6.07
C ASP A 61 -7.55 -16.23 5.17
N ALA A 62 -7.93 -17.49 5.13
CA ALA A 62 -7.28 -18.49 4.31
C ALA A 62 -7.42 -18.23 2.79
N LEU A 63 -8.33 -17.33 2.40
CA LEU A 63 -8.66 -17.03 1.01
C LEU A 63 -7.90 -15.83 0.44
N SER A 64 -7.31 -14.98 1.29
CA SER A 64 -6.52 -13.83 0.85
C SER A 64 -5.12 -13.83 1.48
N LYS A 65 -4.16 -13.38 0.73
CA LYS A 65 -2.82 -13.10 1.24
C LYS A 65 -2.65 -11.61 1.39
N ASP A 66 -2.41 -11.14 2.60
CA ASP A 66 -2.21 -9.74 2.91
C ASP A 66 -1.01 -9.14 2.18
N ILE A 67 0.00 -9.97 1.98
CA ILE A 67 1.18 -9.65 1.15
C ILE A 67 1.35 -10.80 0.17
N ASP A 68 1.26 -10.51 -1.11
CA ASP A 68 1.40 -11.53 -2.14
C ASP A 68 2.87 -11.92 -2.37
N ALA A 69 3.08 -12.94 -3.20
CA ALA A 69 4.41 -13.44 -3.53
C ALA A 69 5.32 -12.40 -4.20
N MET A 70 4.74 -11.30 -4.68
CA MET A 70 5.43 -10.18 -5.32
C MET A 70 5.72 -9.03 -4.35
N GLY A 71 5.29 -9.15 -3.08
CA GLY A 71 5.44 -8.11 -2.06
C GLY A 71 4.39 -7.00 -2.11
N ALA A 72 3.34 -7.15 -2.92
CA ALA A 72 2.26 -6.17 -2.96
C ALA A 72 1.33 -6.33 -1.75
N PHE A 73 0.94 -5.20 -1.15
CA PHE A 73 0.03 -5.17 -0.01
C PHE A 73 -1.42 -5.20 -0.47
N HIS A 74 -2.22 -6.02 0.20
CA HIS A 74 -3.67 -6.10 0.04
C HIS A 74 -4.33 -5.58 1.31
N LEU A 75 -4.45 -4.25 1.42
CA LEU A 75 -5.01 -3.61 2.60
C LEU A 75 -6.49 -3.92 2.76
N GLU A 76 -6.91 -4.21 3.99
CA GLU A 76 -8.28 -4.53 4.33
C GLU A 76 -8.92 -3.43 5.19
N ASP A 77 -10.24 -3.38 5.18
CA ASP A 77 -10.99 -2.52 6.09
C ASP A 77 -11.17 -3.23 7.44
N VAL A 78 -10.19 -3.03 8.31
CA VAL A 78 -10.15 -3.65 9.63
C VAL A 78 -11.25 -3.07 10.53
N ARG A 79 -12.05 -3.92 11.16
CA ARG A 79 -13.00 -3.52 12.18
C ARG A 79 -12.27 -3.15 13.47
N CYS A 80 -12.01 -1.86 13.63
CA CYS A 80 -11.29 -1.35 14.79
C CYS A 80 -12.29 -0.79 15.81
N PRO A 81 -12.22 -1.21 17.10
CA PRO A 81 -13.09 -0.68 18.15
C PRO A 81 -12.85 0.80 18.44
N LEU A 82 -11.71 1.36 18.02
CA LEU A 82 -11.37 2.77 18.17
C LEU A 82 -11.79 3.64 16.97
N ARG A 83 -12.55 3.08 16.04
CA ARG A 83 -13.04 3.81 14.87
C ARG A 83 -13.86 5.03 15.30
N GLY A 84 -13.51 6.19 14.75
CA GLY A 84 -14.12 7.48 15.11
C GLY A 84 -13.43 8.21 16.28
N GLU A 85 -12.63 7.53 17.10
CA GLU A 85 -11.92 8.11 18.25
C GLU A 85 -10.39 8.11 18.09
N CYS A 86 -9.87 7.25 17.23
CA CYS A 86 -8.43 7.12 17.03
C CYS A 86 -7.86 8.31 16.26
N LEU A 87 -6.88 9.00 16.84
CA LEU A 87 -6.20 10.13 16.20
C LEU A 87 -5.41 9.73 14.94
N MET A 88 -5.12 8.44 14.78
CA MET A 88 -4.39 7.90 13.64
C MET A 88 -5.31 7.38 12.54
N GLU A 89 -6.63 7.51 12.69
CA GLU A 89 -7.59 7.11 11.67
C GLU A 89 -7.37 7.92 10.38
N GLY A 90 -7.26 7.23 9.25
CA GLY A 90 -6.96 7.84 7.95
C GLY A 90 -5.48 8.18 7.72
N ARG A 91 -4.63 8.13 8.75
CA ARG A 91 -3.18 8.31 8.61
C ARG A 91 -2.45 6.98 8.57
N ILE A 92 -2.72 6.10 9.52
CA ILE A 92 -2.12 4.76 9.61
C ILE A 92 -3.07 3.73 9.00
N CYS A 93 -4.33 3.69 9.44
CA CYS A 93 -5.34 2.87 8.79
C CYS A 93 -5.91 3.57 7.56
N ARG A 94 -6.16 2.81 6.49
CA ARG A 94 -6.57 3.35 5.18
C ARG A 94 -5.64 4.47 4.71
N PRO A 95 -4.32 4.23 4.69
CA PRO A 95 -3.37 5.28 4.35
C PRO A 95 -3.53 5.70 2.88
N THR A 96 -3.29 6.97 2.60
CA THR A 96 -3.25 7.47 1.23
C THR A 96 -2.02 6.94 0.53
N LEU A 97 -2.21 6.25 -0.60
CA LEU A 97 -1.14 5.80 -1.45
C LEU A 97 -0.47 7.01 -2.12
N GLN A 98 0.79 7.23 -1.82
CA GLN A 98 1.61 8.24 -2.47
C GLN A 98 2.63 7.56 -3.37
N THR A 99 2.56 7.84 -4.64
CA THR A 99 3.43 7.23 -5.62
C THR A 99 4.18 8.29 -6.42
N ALA A 100 5.30 7.91 -7.01
CA ALA A 100 6.04 8.76 -7.94
C ALA A 100 5.36 8.86 -9.31
N LEU A 101 4.08 8.55 -9.41
CA LEU A 101 3.33 8.64 -10.65
C LEU A 101 3.07 10.10 -11.04
N SER A 102 3.12 10.37 -12.33
CA SER A 102 2.65 11.65 -12.86
C SER A 102 1.13 11.79 -12.65
N PRO A 103 0.58 13.02 -12.68
CA PRO A 103 -0.87 13.21 -12.58
C PRO A 103 -1.65 12.38 -13.60
N ARG A 104 -1.16 12.25 -14.81
CA ARG A 104 -1.82 11.47 -15.88
C ARG A 104 -1.75 9.96 -15.61
N GLU A 105 -0.63 9.48 -15.14
CA GLU A 105 -0.50 8.07 -14.73
C GLU A 105 -1.42 7.75 -13.55
N THR A 106 -1.58 8.68 -12.62
CA THR A 106 -2.51 8.53 -11.50
C THR A 106 -3.96 8.44 -11.97
N GLU A 107 -4.38 9.25 -12.94
CA GLU A 107 -5.72 9.16 -13.55
C GLU A 107 -5.94 7.80 -14.22
N VAL A 108 -4.97 7.36 -15.01
CA VAL A 108 -5.04 6.03 -15.66
C VAL A 108 -5.13 4.91 -14.62
N ALA A 109 -4.34 4.96 -13.56
CA ALA A 109 -4.36 3.96 -12.50
C ALA A 109 -5.71 3.91 -11.78
N ARG A 110 -6.32 5.06 -11.49
CA ARG A 110 -7.64 5.14 -10.86
C ARG A 110 -8.73 4.54 -11.73
N LEU A 111 -8.77 4.90 -13.01
CA LEU A 111 -9.76 4.36 -13.95
C LEU A 111 -9.59 2.85 -14.13
N TYR A 112 -8.35 2.40 -14.26
CA TYR A 112 -8.04 0.97 -14.36
C TYR A 112 -8.51 0.20 -13.12
N SER A 113 -8.28 0.75 -11.94
CA SER A 113 -8.74 0.17 -10.67
C SER A 113 -10.25 0.16 -10.52
N ALA A 114 -10.94 1.12 -11.13
CA ALA A 114 -12.40 1.19 -11.14
C ALA A 114 -13.06 0.19 -12.12
N GLY A 115 -12.27 -0.58 -12.85
CA GLY A 115 -12.75 -1.61 -13.78
C GLY A 115 -12.84 -1.18 -15.25
N TYR A 116 -12.36 0.01 -15.58
CA TYR A 116 -12.30 0.48 -16.97
C TYR A 116 -11.27 -0.33 -17.75
N ASP A 117 -11.64 -0.80 -18.95
CA ASP A 117 -10.68 -1.40 -19.86
C ASP A 117 -9.84 -0.32 -20.59
N ARG A 118 -8.85 -0.76 -21.35
CA ARG A 118 -7.93 0.16 -22.04
C ARG A 118 -8.64 1.09 -23.01
N LEU A 119 -9.65 0.58 -23.72
CA LEU A 119 -10.44 1.36 -24.67
C LEU A 119 -11.31 2.41 -23.94
N ALA A 120 -11.95 2.01 -22.84
CA ALA A 120 -12.75 2.91 -22.02
C ALA A 120 -11.90 4.02 -21.41
N ILE A 121 -10.70 3.71 -20.90
CA ILE A 121 -9.75 4.72 -20.39
C ILE A 121 -9.31 5.67 -21.51
N ALA A 122 -9.01 5.16 -22.69
CA ALA A 122 -8.62 5.97 -23.83
C ALA A 122 -9.71 6.97 -24.21
N ASN A 123 -10.97 6.53 -24.23
CA ASN A 123 -12.12 7.39 -24.51
C ASN A 123 -12.36 8.41 -23.42
N GLU A 124 -12.28 8.01 -22.16
CA GLU A 124 -12.49 8.89 -21.00
C GLU A 124 -11.44 10.01 -20.94
N LEU A 125 -10.19 9.69 -21.19
CA LEU A 125 -9.07 10.62 -21.12
C LEU A 125 -8.75 11.30 -22.46
N ASN A 126 -9.46 10.94 -23.51
CA ASN A 126 -9.29 11.49 -24.86
C ASN A 126 -7.87 11.29 -25.40
N ILE A 127 -7.33 10.09 -25.23
CA ILE A 127 -6.00 9.66 -25.68
C ILE A 127 -6.11 8.34 -26.45
N SER A 128 -5.06 7.95 -27.15
CA SER A 128 -5.05 6.66 -27.88
C SER A 128 -4.91 5.47 -26.92
N VAL A 129 -5.40 4.32 -27.32
CA VAL A 129 -5.22 3.05 -26.59
C VAL A 129 -3.73 2.75 -26.41
N TYR A 130 -2.92 3.03 -27.42
CA TYR A 130 -1.47 2.89 -27.34
C TYR A 130 -0.87 3.72 -26.18
N THR A 131 -1.34 4.96 -26.03
CA THR A 131 -0.91 5.83 -24.92
C THR A 131 -1.32 5.28 -23.57
N VAL A 132 -2.53 4.71 -23.45
CA VAL A 132 -2.99 4.03 -22.22
C VAL A 132 -2.10 2.84 -21.89
N VAL A 133 -1.78 2.00 -22.86
CA VAL A 133 -0.87 0.85 -22.67
C VAL A 133 0.50 1.31 -22.19
N ARG A 134 1.00 2.39 -22.77
CA ARG A 134 2.29 2.99 -22.36
C ARG A 134 2.25 3.51 -20.92
N HIS A 135 1.17 4.19 -20.53
CA HIS A 135 0.99 4.63 -19.15
C HIS A 135 0.93 3.46 -18.17
N ILE A 136 0.18 2.41 -18.48
CA ILE A 136 0.11 1.20 -17.65
C ILE A 136 1.49 0.55 -17.50
N SER A 137 2.26 0.48 -18.58
CA SER A 137 3.64 -0.03 -18.54
C SER A 137 4.55 0.82 -17.64
N ASN A 138 4.44 2.14 -17.74
CA ASN A 138 5.20 3.07 -16.90
C ASN A 138 4.80 2.96 -15.43
N ILE A 139 3.50 2.84 -15.14
CA ILE A 139 2.98 2.64 -13.77
C ILE A 139 3.59 1.37 -13.17
N LYS A 140 3.56 0.26 -13.91
CA LYS A 140 4.17 -1.00 -13.45
C LYS A 140 5.65 -0.85 -13.14
N ALA A 141 6.39 -0.19 -14.01
CA ALA A 141 7.83 0.04 -13.82
C ALA A 141 8.12 0.90 -12.59
N ARG A 142 7.36 1.99 -12.39
CA ARG A 142 7.54 2.91 -11.28
C ARG A 142 7.15 2.30 -9.93
N LEU A 143 6.10 1.47 -9.91
CA LEU A 143 5.63 0.78 -8.71
C LEU A 143 6.25 -0.60 -8.54
N LYS A 144 7.17 -0.99 -9.42
CA LYS A 144 7.84 -2.29 -9.40
C LYS A 144 6.88 -3.47 -9.42
N LEU A 145 5.81 -3.35 -10.23
CA LEU A 145 4.79 -4.38 -10.40
C LEU A 145 5.12 -5.26 -11.61
N ARG A 146 4.80 -6.55 -11.50
CA ARG A 146 4.94 -7.48 -12.64
C ARG A 146 3.69 -7.55 -13.50
N HIS A 147 2.52 -7.45 -12.89
CA HIS A 147 1.24 -7.61 -13.57
C HIS A 147 0.36 -6.37 -13.40
N SER A 148 -0.37 -6.03 -14.45
CA SER A 148 -1.25 -4.85 -14.45
C SER A 148 -2.37 -4.95 -13.42
N ASN A 149 -2.87 -6.15 -13.13
CA ASN A 149 -3.91 -6.36 -12.12
C ASN A 149 -3.46 -5.99 -10.69
N GLN A 150 -2.16 -5.93 -10.43
CA GLN A 150 -1.64 -5.45 -9.14
C GLN A 150 -1.93 -3.96 -8.93
N ILE A 151 -2.12 -3.19 -10.00
CA ILE A 151 -2.54 -1.78 -9.92
C ILE A 151 -3.92 -1.70 -9.24
N ILE A 152 -4.82 -2.62 -9.56
CA ILE A 152 -6.17 -2.66 -8.97
C ILE A 152 -6.08 -2.80 -7.45
N SER A 153 -5.24 -3.71 -6.97
CA SER A 153 -5.05 -3.95 -5.53
C SER A 153 -4.52 -2.72 -4.80
N LEU A 154 -3.60 -1.97 -5.42
CA LEU A 154 -2.97 -0.80 -4.81
C LEU A 154 -3.91 0.42 -4.72
N PHE A 155 -4.78 0.60 -5.71
CA PHE A 155 -5.66 1.77 -5.80
C PHE A 155 -7.10 1.50 -5.35
N LYS A 156 -7.41 0.27 -5.02
CA LYS A 156 -8.70 -0.17 -4.50
C LYS A 156 -8.68 -0.12 -2.97
N GLY A 157 -8.73 1.04 -2.43
CA GLY A 157 -8.69 1.23 -0.99
C GLY A 157 -9.83 2.09 -0.49
#